data_5e338a9a1ab4089dafd54f1ebe2e97a5
#
_entry.id   5e338a9a1ab4089dafd54f1ebe2e97a5
#
_cell.length_a   1.000
_cell.length_b   1.000
_cell.length_c   1.000
_cell.angle_alpha   90.00
_cell.angle_beta   90.00
_cell.angle_gamma   90.00
#
_symmetry.space_group_name_H-M   'P 1'
#
loop_
_entity.id
_entity.type
_entity.pdbx_description
1 polymer ?
#
loop_
_entity_poly.entity_id
_entity_poly.type
_entity_poly.pdbx_seq_one_letter_code
_entity_poly.pdbx_strand_id
1 'polypeptide(L)'
;MSKQINLTKDPIWDLLRKVTIPASVGSLFQTFYNLVDTWFAGRISAEAIGAIAKSFPIYFVIIAVGVGIGAATNACIGNLLGEKKINKASLFIAQSVVFAIVTSVIVTLFGLNASNFLLGVMGSDATSIALTREYLDIIFYGTFIVMIQISLNGALNAQGDTKSYRNVLIFSFFLNIFLNPLFIWGYGFVPAFGIGGLAIATVISQSIGTFYLAYKINSCKLRKYLYIRCFIPKLDMLRELFSQALPIMFSMLFIGVGIFNILYFIGQFGEMATAGYGSALRVEQVFLLPVIGLNTAVLSIGGQNFGAKKFNRIRELYSKALLFGSSFMVGAGIILFFGAEFFVSQFTDNLEAIKHGAIYLKVAALIGPIYPVFFITTAVFQALKKPIYSLYLSILRLTAFPFLALWYVINIRGGDYNDIFYTIMVTNWVMGIALIIFIGYFLNNVFKQKKSHFSY
;
A
#
# COMPACT_ATOMS: atom_id res chain seq x y z
N MET A 1 -10.26 -20.56 -23.14
CA MET A 1 -9.90 -20.63 -21.70
C MET A 1 -8.43 -20.26 -21.55
N SER A 2 -8.09 -19.13 -20.92
CA SER A 2 -6.69 -18.77 -20.68
C SER A 2 -6.08 -19.81 -19.74
N LYS A 3 -4.89 -20.31 -20.10
CA LYS A 3 -4.14 -21.31 -19.31
C LYS A 3 -3.98 -20.81 -17.87
N GLN A 4 -4.51 -21.53 -16.90
CA GLN A 4 -4.46 -21.15 -15.49
C GLN A 4 -3.00 -21.08 -15.03
N ILE A 5 -2.59 -19.96 -14.46
CA ILE A 5 -1.22 -19.70 -13.99
C ILE A 5 -0.89 -20.66 -12.84
N ASN A 6 0.27 -21.31 -12.90
CA ASN A 6 0.77 -22.17 -11.81
C ASN A 6 1.98 -21.49 -11.14
N LEU A 7 1.75 -20.85 -9.99
CA LEU A 7 2.79 -20.07 -9.30
C LEU A 7 3.99 -20.91 -8.82
N THR A 8 3.83 -22.25 -8.74
CA THR A 8 4.90 -23.15 -8.29
C THR A 8 5.63 -23.86 -9.42
N LYS A 9 5.16 -23.76 -10.68
CA LYS A 9 5.74 -24.50 -11.81
C LYS A 9 6.17 -23.62 -12.97
N ASP A 10 5.38 -22.58 -13.31
CA ASP A 10 5.63 -21.75 -14.48
C ASP A 10 6.95 -20.94 -14.31
N PRO A 11 7.62 -20.53 -15.39
CA PRO A 11 8.85 -19.74 -15.35
C PRO A 11 8.66 -18.45 -14.52
N ILE A 12 9.63 -18.10 -13.69
CA ILE A 12 9.53 -16.94 -12.77
C ILE A 12 9.34 -15.62 -13.53
N TRP A 13 10.01 -15.42 -14.67
CA TRP A 13 9.83 -14.21 -15.48
C TRP A 13 8.40 -14.03 -15.98
N ASP A 14 7.77 -15.12 -16.46
CA ASP A 14 6.40 -15.06 -16.92
C ASP A 14 5.43 -14.78 -15.78
N LEU A 15 5.69 -15.36 -14.61
CA LEU A 15 4.89 -15.13 -13.41
C LEU A 15 5.00 -13.68 -12.95
N LEU A 16 6.23 -13.14 -12.87
CA LEU A 16 6.46 -11.74 -12.51
C LEU A 16 5.68 -10.81 -13.45
N ARG A 17 5.80 -10.97 -14.78
CA ARG A 17 5.08 -10.13 -15.73
C ARG A 17 3.56 -10.25 -15.59
N LYS A 18 3.03 -11.49 -15.50
CA LYS A 18 1.59 -11.75 -15.46
C LYS A 18 0.91 -11.26 -14.18
N VAL A 19 1.64 -11.17 -13.07
CA VAL A 19 1.10 -10.74 -11.77
C VAL A 19 1.41 -9.26 -11.51
N THR A 20 2.64 -8.79 -11.81
CA THR A 20 3.07 -7.41 -11.57
C THR A 20 2.31 -6.42 -12.45
N ILE A 21 2.24 -6.65 -13.77
CA ILE A 21 1.65 -5.67 -14.69
C ILE A 21 0.19 -5.35 -14.33
N PRO A 22 -0.71 -6.35 -14.11
CA PRO A 22 -2.07 -6.02 -13.69
C PRO A 22 -2.14 -5.33 -12.33
N ALA A 23 -1.29 -5.72 -11.37
CA ALA A 23 -1.24 -5.07 -10.05
C ALA A 23 -0.81 -3.61 -10.16
N SER A 24 0.23 -3.31 -10.96
CA SER A 24 0.72 -1.94 -11.20
C SER A 24 -0.32 -1.07 -11.90
N VAL A 25 -0.99 -1.61 -12.93
CA VAL A 25 -2.08 -0.90 -13.61
C VAL A 25 -3.23 -0.62 -12.64
N GLY A 26 -3.57 -1.58 -11.77
CA GLY A 26 -4.56 -1.37 -10.72
C GLY A 26 -4.17 -0.21 -9.80
N SER A 27 -2.94 -0.19 -9.32
CA SER A 27 -2.43 0.90 -8.46
C SER A 27 -2.45 2.26 -9.16
N LEU A 28 -2.17 2.31 -10.47
CA LEU A 28 -2.27 3.55 -11.26
C LEU A 28 -3.71 4.06 -11.28
N PHE A 29 -4.70 3.19 -11.56
CA PHE A 29 -6.11 3.58 -11.55
C PHE A 29 -6.60 3.98 -10.15
N GLN A 30 -6.06 3.38 -9.09
CA GLN A 30 -6.32 3.82 -7.72
C GLN A 30 -5.80 5.26 -7.48
N THR A 31 -4.64 5.60 -8.02
CA THR A 31 -4.09 6.96 -7.95
C THR A 31 -4.98 7.95 -8.72
N PHE A 32 -5.41 7.59 -9.94
CA PHE A 32 -6.34 8.42 -10.71
C PHE A 32 -7.68 8.59 -10.02
N TYR A 33 -8.19 7.55 -9.37
CA TYR A 33 -9.40 7.60 -8.57
C TYR A 33 -9.30 8.68 -7.48
N ASN A 34 -8.22 8.67 -6.69
CA ASN A 34 -7.99 9.65 -5.64
C ASN A 34 -7.82 11.08 -6.20
N LEU A 35 -7.21 11.20 -7.39
CA LEU A 35 -7.05 12.50 -8.06
C LEU A 35 -8.41 13.06 -8.51
N VAL A 36 -9.30 12.23 -9.03
CA VAL A 36 -10.66 12.62 -9.42
C VAL A 36 -11.45 13.10 -8.20
N ASP A 37 -11.38 12.39 -7.08
CA ASP A 37 -12.06 12.81 -5.85
C ASP A 37 -11.56 14.19 -5.37
N THR A 38 -10.24 14.41 -5.41
CA THR A 38 -9.65 15.71 -5.05
C THR A 38 -10.07 16.81 -6.03
N TRP A 39 -10.15 16.51 -7.32
CA TRP A 39 -10.60 17.47 -8.34
C TRP A 39 -12.07 17.87 -8.13
N PHE A 40 -12.96 16.91 -7.85
CA PHE A 40 -14.35 17.22 -7.53
C PHE A 40 -14.50 18.00 -6.23
N ALA A 41 -13.70 17.71 -5.20
CA ALA A 41 -13.67 18.49 -3.98
C ALA A 41 -13.33 19.97 -4.26
N GLY A 42 -12.37 20.21 -5.16
CA GLY A 42 -12.03 21.57 -5.61
C GLY A 42 -13.15 22.29 -6.36
N ARG A 43 -14.08 21.55 -6.92
CA ARG A 43 -15.29 22.13 -7.57
C ARG A 43 -16.41 22.43 -6.58
N ILE A 44 -16.38 21.87 -5.38
CA ILE A 44 -17.31 22.20 -4.31
C ILE A 44 -16.90 23.52 -3.66
N SER A 45 -15.71 23.57 -3.05
CA SER A 45 -15.14 24.76 -2.45
C SER A 45 -13.67 24.55 -2.03
N ALA A 46 -12.97 25.66 -1.66
CA ALA A 46 -11.62 25.57 -1.11
C ALA A 46 -11.60 24.86 0.26
N GLU A 47 -12.64 25.05 1.06
CA GLU A 47 -12.83 24.41 2.37
C GLU A 47 -12.99 22.89 2.21
N ALA A 48 -13.65 22.41 1.13
CA ALA A 48 -13.80 21.00 0.84
C ALA A 48 -12.47 20.34 0.50
N ILE A 49 -11.58 21.01 -0.24
CA ILE A 49 -10.19 20.52 -0.45
C ILE A 49 -9.47 20.42 0.89
N GLY A 50 -9.58 21.45 1.74
CA GLY A 50 -9.01 21.48 3.08
C GLY A 50 -9.52 20.33 3.94
N ALA A 51 -10.82 20.04 3.88
CA ALA A 51 -11.43 18.94 4.61
C ALA A 51 -10.90 17.57 4.17
N ILE A 52 -10.76 17.31 2.85
CA ILE A 52 -10.15 16.08 2.34
C ILE A 52 -8.67 16.00 2.77
N ALA A 53 -7.92 17.07 2.68
CA ALA A 53 -6.52 17.09 3.11
C ALA A 53 -6.38 16.74 4.61
N LYS A 54 -7.24 17.31 5.47
CA LYS A 54 -7.27 17.01 6.91
C LYS A 54 -7.80 15.60 7.21
N SER A 55 -8.65 15.04 6.37
CA SER A 55 -9.13 13.65 6.51
C SER A 55 -8.06 12.62 6.22
N PHE A 56 -7.06 12.96 5.40
CA PHE A 56 -6.08 12.00 4.87
C PHE A 56 -5.28 11.26 5.96
N PRO A 57 -4.72 11.89 7.02
CA PRO A 57 -4.00 11.16 8.06
C PRO A 57 -4.89 10.14 8.79
N ILE A 58 -6.16 10.47 8.99
CA ILE A 58 -7.15 9.60 9.65
C ILE A 58 -7.53 8.45 8.71
N TYR A 59 -7.81 8.76 7.44
CA TYR A 59 -8.09 7.78 6.40
C TYR A 59 -6.91 6.83 6.14
N PHE A 60 -5.67 7.31 6.30
CA PHE A 60 -4.47 6.50 6.13
C PHE A 60 -4.39 5.33 7.12
N VAL A 61 -4.99 5.46 8.31
CA VAL A 61 -5.11 4.33 9.25
C VAL A 61 -5.96 3.21 8.65
N ILE A 62 -7.08 3.55 7.97
CA ILE A 62 -7.91 2.56 7.26
C ILE A 62 -7.11 1.85 6.18
N ILE A 63 -6.31 2.60 5.40
CA ILE A 63 -5.43 2.03 4.37
C ILE A 63 -4.40 1.08 5.00
N ALA A 64 -3.73 1.50 6.06
CA ALA A 64 -2.72 0.70 6.74
C ALA A 64 -3.27 -0.63 7.27
N VAL A 65 -4.45 -0.57 7.89
CA VAL A 65 -5.17 -1.77 8.36
C VAL A 65 -5.55 -2.67 7.20
N GLY A 66 -6.10 -2.10 6.13
CA GLY A 66 -6.46 -2.84 4.93
C GLY A 66 -5.27 -3.56 4.29
N VAL A 67 -4.14 -2.87 4.12
CA VAL A 67 -2.90 -3.47 3.58
C VAL A 67 -2.45 -4.65 4.43
N GLY A 68 -2.50 -4.51 5.77
CA GLY A 68 -2.20 -5.60 6.69
C GLY A 68 -3.09 -6.81 6.50
N ILE A 69 -4.41 -6.60 6.40
CA ILE A 69 -5.40 -7.67 6.15
C ILE A 69 -5.13 -8.37 4.82
N GLY A 70 -4.97 -7.60 3.74
CA GLY A 70 -4.75 -8.13 2.40
C GLY A 70 -3.48 -8.96 2.29
N ALA A 71 -2.36 -8.46 2.84
CA ALA A 71 -1.08 -9.15 2.82
C ALA A 71 -1.08 -10.40 3.70
N ALA A 72 -1.66 -10.35 4.90
CA ALA A 72 -1.82 -11.51 5.78
C ALA A 72 -2.68 -12.60 5.13
N THR A 73 -3.80 -12.21 4.51
CA THR A 73 -4.68 -13.12 3.77
C THR A 73 -3.94 -13.80 2.62
N ASN A 74 -3.19 -13.00 1.82
CA ASN A 74 -2.39 -13.52 0.71
C ASN A 74 -1.31 -14.50 1.21
N ALA A 75 -0.56 -14.15 2.25
CA ALA A 75 0.48 -15.00 2.81
C ALA A 75 -0.06 -16.31 3.35
N CYS A 76 -1.14 -16.27 4.16
CA CYS A 76 -1.73 -17.47 4.76
C CYS A 76 -2.32 -18.43 3.71
N ILE A 77 -3.12 -17.91 2.79
CA ILE A 77 -3.74 -18.71 1.73
C ILE A 77 -2.69 -19.20 0.75
N GLY A 78 -1.74 -18.34 0.33
CA GLY A 78 -0.66 -18.72 -0.59
C GLY A 78 0.17 -19.89 -0.07
N ASN A 79 0.55 -19.86 1.20
CA ASN A 79 1.28 -20.97 1.84
C ASN A 79 0.47 -22.27 1.82
N LEU A 80 -0.81 -22.23 2.19
CA LEU A 80 -1.67 -23.41 2.19
C LEU A 80 -1.92 -24.00 0.80
N LEU A 81 -2.01 -23.14 -0.22
CA LEU A 81 -2.09 -23.57 -1.62
C LEU A 81 -0.79 -24.25 -2.06
N GLY A 82 0.35 -23.74 -1.64
CA GLY A 82 1.66 -24.37 -1.85
C GLY A 82 1.75 -25.74 -1.19
N GLU A 83 1.22 -25.89 0.02
CA GLU A 83 1.11 -27.15 0.77
C GLU A 83 0.04 -28.10 0.20
N LYS A 84 -0.72 -27.67 -0.82
CA LYS A 84 -1.88 -28.40 -1.39
C LYS A 84 -3.03 -28.64 -0.39
N LYS A 85 -3.10 -27.87 0.70
CA LYS A 85 -4.15 -27.96 1.71
C LYS A 85 -5.38 -27.11 1.31
N ILE A 86 -6.04 -27.50 0.22
CA ILE A 86 -7.10 -26.72 -0.43
C ILE A 86 -8.27 -26.43 0.52
N ASN A 87 -8.71 -27.40 1.32
CA ASN A 87 -9.82 -27.21 2.28
C ASN A 87 -9.48 -26.16 3.33
N LYS A 88 -8.25 -26.18 3.87
CA LYS A 88 -7.81 -25.20 4.85
C LYS A 88 -7.63 -23.82 4.21
N ALA A 89 -7.16 -23.75 2.97
CA ALA A 89 -7.06 -22.50 2.21
C ALA A 89 -8.44 -21.87 2.00
N SER A 90 -9.46 -22.67 1.65
CA SER A 90 -10.85 -22.20 1.51
C SER A 90 -11.41 -21.68 2.83
N LEU A 91 -11.17 -22.39 3.93
CA LEU A 91 -11.57 -21.94 5.26
C LEU A 91 -10.90 -20.61 5.63
N PHE A 92 -9.63 -20.40 5.29
CA PHE A 92 -8.94 -19.12 5.53
C PHE A 92 -9.55 -17.96 4.73
N ILE A 93 -10.16 -18.20 3.55
CA ILE A 93 -10.90 -17.15 2.83
C ILE A 93 -12.07 -16.65 3.71
N ALA A 94 -12.88 -17.56 4.25
CA ALA A 94 -14.01 -17.16 5.11
C ALA A 94 -13.52 -16.48 6.39
N GLN A 95 -12.49 -17.03 7.04
CA GLN A 95 -11.93 -16.44 8.27
C GLN A 95 -11.27 -15.10 8.04
N SER A 96 -10.68 -14.84 6.87
CA SER A 96 -10.14 -13.52 6.53
C SER A 96 -11.24 -12.47 6.30
N VAL A 97 -12.39 -12.87 5.77
CA VAL A 97 -13.58 -11.99 5.69
C VAL A 97 -14.12 -11.69 7.08
N VAL A 98 -14.23 -12.71 7.97
CA VAL A 98 -14.62 -12.49 9.37
C VAL A 98 -13.64 -11.56 10.08
N PHE A 99 -12.34 -11.78 9.90
CA PHE A 99 -11.30 -10.90 10.44
C PHE A 99 -11.42 -9.46 9.93
N ALA A 100 -11.70 -9.28 8.63
CA ALA A 100 -11.93 -7.97 8.02
C ALA A 100 -13.16 -7.26 8.63
N ILE A 101 -14.26 -7.99 8.88
CA ILE A 101 -15.46 -7.44 9.52
C ILE A 101 -15.16 -7.02 10.97
N VAL A 102 -14.55 -7.90 11.76
CA VAL A 102 -14.21 -7.60 13.17
C VAL A 102 -13.29 -6.38 13.25
N THR A 103 -12.26 -6.35 12.41
CA THR A 103 -11.30 -5.24 12.39
C THR A 103 -11.96 -3.95 11.91
N SER A 104 -12.88 -4.02 10.93
CA SER A 104 -13.61 -2.84 10.45
C SER A 104 -14.48 -2.20 11.54
N VAL A 105 -15.15 -3.03 12.36
CA VAL A 105 -15.94 -2.54 13.50
C VAL A 105 -15.03 -1.77 14.48
N ILE A 106 -13.87 -2.34 14.82
CA ILE A 106 -12.91 -1.68 15.72
C ILE A 106 -12.45 -0.33 15.13
N VAL A 107 -12.07 -0.33 13.85
CA VAL A 107 -11.59 0.90 13.16
C VAL A 107 -12.70 1.94 13.07
N THR A 108 -13.93 1.53 12.77
CA THR A 108 -15.09 2.44 12.70
C THR A 108 -15.38 3.05 14.07
N LEU A 109 -15.49 2.24 15.11
CA LEU A 109 -15.75 2.73 16.47
C LEU A 109 -14.64 3.68 16.95
N PHE A 110 -13.37 3.31 16.73
CA PHE A 110 -12.26 4.18 17.08
C PHE A 110 -12.29 5.48 16.27
N GLY A 111 -12.47 5.39 14.95
CA GLY A 111 -12.47 6.54 14.05
C GLY A 111 -13.57 7.53 14.36
N LEU A 112 -14.82 7.08 14.54
CA LEU A 112 -15.96 7.96 14.88
C LEU A 112 -15.76 8.69 16.21
N ASN A 113 -15.15 8.04 17.21
CA ASN A 113 -14.90 8.66 18.51
C ASN A 113 -13.66 9.54 18.55
N ALA A 114 -12.58 9.16 17.85
CA ALA A 114 -11.30 9.87 17.89
C ALA A 114 -11.22 11.05 16.92
N SER A 115 -12.05 11.10 15.87
CA SER A 115 -11.93 12.10 14.79
C SER A 115 -11.98 13.55 15.29
N ASN A 116 -12.89 13.90 16.19
CA ASN A 116 -12.99 15.27 16.74
C ASN A 116 -11.71 15.66 17.47
N PHE A 117 -11.18 14.77 18.30
CA PHE A 117 -9.94 15.01 19.03
C PHE A 117 -8.76 15.17 18.06
N LEU A 118 -8.61 14.26 17.08
CA LEU A 118 -7.52 14.31 16.12
C LEU A 118 -7.57 15.56 15.25
N LEU A 119 -8.75 15.95 14.76
CA LEU A 119 -8.93 17.17 13.97
C LEU A 119 -8.67 18.43 14.82
N GLY A 120 -9.06 18.41 16.10
CA GLY A 120 -8.75 19.51 17.04
C GLY A 120 -7.25 19.68 17.26
N VAL A 121 -6.50 18.58 17.44
CA VAL A 121 -5.02 18.59 17.55
C VAL A 121 -4.37 19.15 16.28
N MET A 122 -5.00 18.94 15.11
CA MET A 122 -4.53 19.49 13.83
C MET A 122 -4.87 21.00 13.64
N GLY A 123 -5.38 21.67 14.68
CA GLY A 123 -5.70 23.09 14.63
C GLY A 123 -6.93 23.44 13.79
N SER A 124 -7.87 22.50 13.62
CA SER A 124 -9.10 22.73 12.87
C SER A 124 -10.11 23.50 13.72
N ASP A 125 -10.74 24.51 13.13
CA ASP A 125 -11.90 25.20 13.72
C ASP A 125 -13.17 24.32 13.64
N ALA A 126 -14.23 24.73 14.35
CA ALA A 126 -15.47 23.96 14.43
C ALA A 126 -16.12 23.71 13.06
N THR A 127 -16.07 24.69 12.15
CA THR A 127 -16.62 24.59 10.80
C THR A 127 -15.85 23.57 9.97
N SER A 128 -14.52 23.63 10.01
CA SER A 128 -13.64 22.67 9.31
C SER A 128 -13.78 21.24 9.87
N ILE A 129 -13.95 21.09 11.20
CA ILE A 129 -14.23 19.79 11.82
C ILE A 129 -15.55 19.23 11.30
N ALA A 130 -16.63 20.04 11.29
CA ALA A 130 -17.94 19.59 10.83
C ALA A 130 -17.90 19.10 9.37
N LEU A 131 -17.27 19.89 8.48
CA LEU A 131 -17.14 19.56 7.06
C LEU A 131 -16.28 18.31 6.83
N THR A 132 -15.17 18.16 7.57
CA THR A 132 -14.31 16.96 7.46
C THR A 132 -15.03 15.72 7.96
N ARG A 133 -15.84 15.84 9.01
CA ARG A 133 -16.64 14.75 9.55
C ARG A 133 -17.75 14.29 8.61
N GLU A 134 -18.40 15.21 7.90
CA GLU A 134 -19.39 14.88 6.89
C GLU A 134 -18.84 13.87 5.85
N TYR A 135 -17.58 14.00 5.48
CA TYR A 135 -16.88 13.04 4.62
C TYR A 135 -16.44 11.78 5.38
N LEU A 136 -15.73 11.95 6.53
CA LEU A 136 -15.11 10.84 7.24
C LEU A 136 -16.14 9.87 7.83
N ASP A 137 -17.26 10.35 8.39
CA ASP A 137 -18.25 9.50 9.01
C ASP A 137 -18.85 8.50 8.00
N ILE A 138 -19.12 8.94 6.77
CA ILE A 138 -19.59 8.07 5.71
C ILE A 138 -18.51 7.04 5.32
N ILE A 139 -17.24 7.45 5.23
CA ILE A 139 -16.12 6.55 4.97
C ILE A 139 -15.99 5.50 6.10
N PHE A 140 -16.14 5.91 7.36
CA PHE A 140 -16.10 4.98 8.49
C PHE A 140 -17.22 3.96 8.44
N TYR A 141 -18.45 4.38 8.13
CA TYR A 141 -19.56 3.45 7.93
C TYR A 141 -19.32 2.51 6.73
N GLY A 142 -18.62 2.98 5.69
CA GLY A 142 -18.23 2.17 4.52
C GLY A 142 -17.00 1.28 4.74
N THR A 143 -16.28 1.42 5.86
CA THR A 143 -15.00 0.73 6.10
C THR A 143 -15.11 -0.79 6.01
N PHE A 144 -16.25 -1.38 6.46
CA PHE A 144 -16.45 -2.84 6.39
C PHE A 144 -16.44 -3.36 4.95
N ILE A 145 -16.97 -2.60 3.99
CA ILE A 145 -16.97 -2.95 2.56
C ILE A 145 -15.53 -2.96 2.04
N VAL A 146 -14.78 -1.90 2.34
CA VAL A 146 -13.38 -1.76 1.91
C VAL A 146 -12.50 -2.88 2.48
N MET A 147 -12.66 -3.20 3.77
CA MET A 147 -11.90 -4.27 4.42
C MET A 147 -12.22 -5.65 3.85
N ILE A 148 -13.51 -5.95 3.58
CA ILE A 148 -13.91 -7.18 2.90
C ILE A 148 -13.31 -7.23 1.50
N GLN A 149 -13.39 -6.14 0.73
CA GLN A 149 -12.81 -6.07 -0.61
C GLN A 149 -11.32 -6.38 -0.61
N ILE A 150 -10.54 -5.78 0.29
CA ILE A 150 -9.10 -6.00 0.40
C ILE A 150 -8.79 -7.44 0.84
N SER A 151 -9.58 -8.02 1.73
CA SER A 151 -9.47 -9.42 2.12
C SER A 151 -9.69 -10.36 0.92
N LEU A 152 -10.76 -10.16 0.15
CA LEU A 152 -11.04 -10.93 -1.07
C LEU A 152 -9.95 -10.75 -2.13
N ASN A 153 -9.43 -9.53 -2.30
CA ASN A 153 -8.28 -9.26 -3.16
C ASN A 153 -7.04 -10.06 -2.71
N GLY A 154 -6.73 -10.08 -1.42
CA GLY A 154 -5.64 -10.88 -0.86
C GLY A 154 -5.79 -12.36 -1.18
N ALA A 155 -7.01 -12.90 -1.08
CA ALA A 155 -7.32 -14.29 -1.43
C ALA A 155 -7.17 -14.61 -2.94
N LEU A 156 -7.52 -13.66 -3.82
CA LEU A 156 -7.32 -13.79 -5.27
C LEU A 156 -5.84 -13.67 -5.64
N ASN A 157 -5.13 -12.70 -5.04
CA ASN A 157 -3.69 -12.53 -5.24
C ASN A 157 -2.91 -13.78 -4.83
N ALA A 158 -3.31 -14.45 -3.73
CA ALA A 158 -2.74 -15.74 -3.31
C ALA A 158 -2.85 -16.83 -4.39
N GLN A 159 -3.85 -16.73 -5.27
CA GLN A 159 -4.07 -17.62 -6.41
C GLN A 159 -3.39 -17.14 -7.71
N GLY A 160 -2.74 -15.96 -7.68
CA GLY A 160 -2.13 -15.32 -8.84
C GLY A 160 -3.11 -14.50 -9.69
N ASP A 161 -4.33 -14.29 -9.23
CA ASP A 161 -5.32 -13.44 -9.92
C ASP A 161 -5.28 -11.99 -9.42
N THR A 162 -4.38 -11.20 -9.97
CA THR A 162 -4.33 -9.74 -9.80
C THR A 162 -5.20 -8.99 -10.82
N LYS A 163 -5.65 -9.68 -11.88
CA LYS A 163 -6.48 -9.06 -12.93
C LYS A 163 -7.86 -8.68 -12.43
N SER A 164 -8.44 -9.50 -11.57
CA SER A 164 -9.78 -9.25 -11.03
C SER A 164 -9.83 -7.94 -10.25
N TYR A 165 -8.86 -7.68 -9.39
CA TYR A 165 -8.81 -6.42 -8.64
C TYR A 165 -8.47 -5.21 -9.52
N ARG A 166 -7.54 -5.37 -10.47
CA ARG A 166 -7.29 -4.33 -11.48
C ARG A 166 -8.58 -3.91 -12.19
N ASN A 167 -9.42 -4.88 -12.61
CA ASN A 167 -10.67 -4.59 -13.30
C ASN A 167 -11.65 -3.84 -12.38
N VAL A 168 -11.69 -4.17 -11.08
CA VAL A 168 -12.45 -3.41 -10.08
C VAL A 168 -11.98 -1.96 -10.06
N LEU A 169 -10.67 -1.72 -9.94
CA LEU A 169 -10.12 -0.36 -9.82
C LEU A 169 -10.37 0.48 -11.09
N ILE A 170 -10.24 -0.14 -12.28
CA ILE A 170 -10.56 0.52 -13.55
C ILE A 170 -12.05 0.88 -13.60
N PHE A 171 -12.91 -0.09 -13.30
CA PHE A 171 -14.36 0.14 -13.31
C PHE A 171 -14.78 1.19 -12.27
N SER A 172 -14.26 1.08 -11.05
CA SER A 172 -14.56 2.04 -9.98
C SER A 172 -14.11 3.46 -10.32
N PHE A 173 -12.97 3.62 -11.00
CA PHE A 173 -12.50 4.93 -11.49
C PHE A 173 -13.53 5.57 -12.42
N PHE A 174 -13.98 4.87 -13.46
CA PHE A 174 -14.97 5.42 -14.38
C PHE A 174 -16.32 5.64 -13.70
N LEU A 175 -16.76 4.69 -12.88
CA LEU A 175 -18.01 4.83 -12.14
C LEU A 175 -18.00 6.04 -11.21
N ASN A 176 -16.91 6.29 -10.52
CA ASN A 176 -16.75 7.41 -9.59
C ASN A 176 -16.86 8.78 -10.32
N ILE A 177 -16.34 8.89 -11.55
CA ILE A 177 -16.51 10.10 -12.38
C ILE A 177 -18.00 10.44 -12.60
N PHE A 178 -18.86 9.42 -12.73
CA PHE A 178 -20.30 9.62 -12.90
C PHE A 178 -21.06 9.80 -11.58
N LEU A 179 -20.65 9.08 -10.53
CA LEU A 179 -21.33 9.13 -9.24
C LEU A 179 -21.00 10.40 -8.45
N ASN A 180 -19.78 10.94 -8.57
CA ASN A 180 -19.39 12.15 -7.87
C ASN A 180 -20.32 13.33 -8.17
N PRO A 181 -20.54 13.77 -9.44
CA PRO A 181 -21.44 14.86 -9.72
C PRO A 181 -22.90 14.55 -9.30
N LEU A 182 -23.33 13.30 -9.43
CA LEU A 182 -24.67 12.88 -9.04
C LEU A 182 -24.94 13.10 -7.55
N PHE A 183 -23.98 12.73 -6.67
CA PHE A 183 -24.17 12.84 -5.23
C PHE A 183 -23.70 14.18 -4.65
N ILE A 184 -22.76 14.88 -5.29
CA ILE A 184 -22.32 16.21 -4.85
C ILE A 184 -23.42 17.24 -5.05
N TRP A 185 -23.93 17.36 -6.27
CA TRP A 185 -24.88 18.43 -6.65
C TRP A 185 -26.32 17.96 -6.68
N GLY A 186 -26.57 16.67 -6.63
CA GLY A 186 -27.89 16.10 -6.79
C GLY A 186 -28.39 16.13 -8.25
N TYR A 187 -29.28 15.20 -8.60
CA TYR A 187 -29.96 15.22 -9.88
C TYR A 187 -31.29 14.46 -9.81
N GLY A 188 -32.35 15.08 -10.26
CA GLY A 188 -33.69 14.50 -10.22
C GLY A 188 -34.16 14.24 -8.78
N PHE A 189 -34.32 12.99 -8.41
CA PHE A 189 -34.76 12.58 -7.07
C PHE A 189 -33.58 12.35 -6.09
N VAL A 190 -32.32 12.47 -6.54
CA VAL A 190 -31.16 12.35 -5.70
C VAL A 190 -30.85 13.72 -5.10
N PRO A 191 -30.88 13.90 -3.75
CA PRO A 191 -30.52 15.16 -3.12
C PRO A 191 -29.02 15.45 -3.23
N ALA A 192 -28.66 16.73 -3.11
CA ALA A 192 -27.26 17.16 -3.04
C ALA A 192 -26.70 16.87 -1.64
N PHE A 193 -25.57 16.16 -1.59
CA PHE A 193 -24.88 15.79 -0.35
C PHE A 193 -23.55 16.53 -0.17
N GLY A 194 -23.19 17.49 -1.02
CA GLY A 194 -21.95 18.23 -0.90
C GLY A 194 -20.71 17.31 -0.83
N ILE A 195 -19.83 17.55 0.16
CA ILE A 195 -18.63 16.75 0.35
C ILE A 195 -18.93 15.30 0.78
N GLY A 196 -20.03 15.07 1.50
CA GLY A 196 -20.51 13.72 1.81
C GLY A 196 -20.84 12.92 0.57
N GLY A 197 -21.25 13.57 -0.52
CA GLY A 197 -21.49 12.96 -1.82
C GLY A 197 -20.30 12.24 -2.41
N LEU A 198 -19.06 12.78 -2.21
CA LEU A 198 -17.80 12.10 -2.59
C LEU A 198 -17.63 10.78 -1.84
N ALA A 199 -17.88 10.79 -0.53
CA ALA A 199 -17.78 9.59 0.28
C ALA A 199 -18.83 8.53 -0.10
N ILE A 200 -20.09 8.96 -0.38
CA ILE A 200 -21.17 8.07 -0.86
C ILE A 200 -20.78 7.43 -2.19
N ALA A 201 -20.31 8.20 -3.17
CA ALA A 201 -19.85 7.71 -4.47
C ALA A 201 -18.73 6.66 -4.31
N THR A 202 -17.78 6.93 -3.41
CA THR A 202 -16.69 6.02 -3.08
C THR A 202 -17.21 4.72 -2.49
N VAL A 203 -18.06 4.77 -1.46
CA VAL A 203 -18.61 3.57 -0.80
C VAL A 203 -19.44 2.73 -1.78
N ILE A 204 -20.23 3.34 -2.64
CA ILE A 204 -21.02 2.62 -3.68
C ILE A 204 -20.08 1.93 -4.67
N SER A 205 -19.08 2.65 -5.20
CA SER A 205 -18.11 2.10 -6.15
C SER A 205 -17.36 0.91 -5.55
N GLN A 206 -16.91 1.01 -4.30
CA GLN A 206 -16.23 -0.06 -3.58
C GLN A 206 -17.17 -1.24 -3.28
N SER A 207 -18.47 -0.97 -3.01
CA SER A 207 -19.47 -2.02 -2.82
C SER A 207 -19.64 -2.88 -4.06
N ILE A 208 -19.81 -2.27 -5.22
CA ILE A 208 -19.93 -2.98 -6.51
C ILE A 208 -18.66 -3.80 -6.78
N GLY A 209 -17.47 -3.21 -6.53
CA GLY A 209 -16.21 -3.92 -6.62
C GLY A 209 -16.13 -5.13 -5.69
N THR A 210 -16.63 -5.01 -4.48
CA THR A 210 -16.65 -6.09 -3.49
C THR A 210 -17.54 -7.25 -3.96
N PHE A 211 -18.72 -6.97 -4.47
CA PHE A 211 -19.60 -7.98 -5.06
C PHE A 211 -18.95 -8.70 -6.24
N TYR A 212 -18.25 -7.96 -7.11
CA TYR A 212 -17.52 -8.58 -8.22
C TYR A 212 -16.39 -9.50 -7.73
N LEU A 213 -15.59 -9.11 -6.73
CA LEU A 213 -14.56 -9.98 -6.17
C LEU A 213 -15.16 -11.21 -5.46
N ALA A 214 -16.28 -11.05 -4.76
CA ALA A 214 -17.00 -12.16 -4.16
C ALA A 214 -17.50 -13.15 -5.24
N TYR A 215 -18.03 -12.63 -6.37
CA TYR A 215 -18.37 -13.45 -7.52
C TYR A 215 -17.15 -14.21 -8.08
N LYS A 216 -15.98 -13.57 -8.18
CA LYS A 216 -14.73 -14.21 -8.61
C LYS A 216 -14.28 -15.31 -7.66
N ILE A 217 -14.35 -15.10 -6.36
CA ILE A 217 -14.09 -16.15 -5.35
C ILE A 217 -15.09 -17.31 -5.51
N ASN A 218 -16.37 -17.01 -5.74
CA ASN A 218 -17.39 -18.03 -5.97
C ASN A 218 -17.16 -18.86 -7.26
N SER A 219 -16.42 -18.31 -8.22
CA SER A 219 -16.08 -18.96 -9.49
C SER A 219 -14.74 -19.69 -9.46
N CYS A 220 -13.96 -19.61 -8.38
CA CYS A 220 -12.66 -20.27 -8.26
C CYS A 220 -12.77 -21.70 -7.70
N LYS A 221 -11.69 -22.49 -7.85
CA LYS A 221 -11.63 -23.87 -7.37
C LYS A 221 -11.85 -24.03 -5.86
N LEU A 222 -11.53 -23.00 -5.09
CA LEU A 222 -11.67 -22.99 -3.64
C LEU A 222 -13.14 -22.96 -3.20
N ARG A 223 -14.05 -22.51 -4.07
CA ARG A 223 -15.51 -22.45 -3.78
C ARG A 223 -16.09 -23.80 -3.36
N LYS A 224 -15.58 -24.90 -3.91
CA LYS A 224 -16.07 -26.27 -3.59
C LYS A 224 -16.06 -26.58 -2.09
N TYR A 225 -15.16 -25.95 -1.32
CA TYR A 225 -14.97 -26.18 0.11
C TYR A 225 -15.37 -24.97 0.97
N LEU A 226 -16.06 -23.98 0.37
CA LEU A 226 -16.52 -22.77 1.05
C LEU A 226 -18.03 -22.89 1.35
N TYR A 227 -18.37 -23.13 2.61
CA TYR A 227 -19.74 -23.26 3.11
C TYR A 227 -20.02 -22.18 4.15
N ILE A 228 -21.31 -21.89 4.42
CA ILE A 228 -21.72 -20.87 5.39
C ILE A 228 -21.09 -21.12 6.78
N ARG A 229 -20.95 -22.38 7.19
CA ARG A 229 -20.28 -22.75 8.45
C ARG A 229 -18.80 -22.37 8.54
N CYS A 230 -18.14 -22.10 7.40
CA CYS A 230 -16.76 -21.62 7.38
C CYS A 230 -16.60 -20.19 7.93
N PHE A 231 -17.70 -19.42 7.98
CA PHE A 231 -17.73 -18.07 8.54
C PHE A 231 -17.91 -18.04 10.06
N ILE A 232 -18.13 -19.17 10.71
CA ILE A 232 -18.10 -19.23 12.17
C ILE A 232 -16.68 -18.93 12.61
N PRO A 233 -16.45 -17.92 13.49
CA PRO A 233 -15.11 -17.48 13.90
C PRO A 233 -14.30 -18.64 14.51
N LYS A 234 -13.08 -18.83 14.02
CA LYS A 234 -12.10 -19.79 14.57
C LYS A 234 -10.91 -19.03 15.14
N LEU A 235 -10.84 -18.98 16.46
CA LEU A 235 -9.88 -18.14 17.17
C LEU A 235 -8.43 -18.38 16.74
N ASP A 236 -8.02 -19.63 16.53
CA ASP A 236 -6.66 -19.97 16.09
C ASP A 236 -6.31 -19.33 14.73
N MET A 237 -7.27 -19.34 13.78
CA MET A 237 -7.06 -18.74 12.47
C MET A 237 -7.10 -17.22 12.51
N LEU A 238 -7.99 -16.65 13.32
CA LEU A 238 -8.04 -15.21 13.55
C LEU A 238 -6.75 -14.72 14.22
N ARG A 239 -6.22 -15.47 15.19
CA ARG A 239 -4.94 -15.18 15.84
C ARG A 239 -3.78 -15.27 14.84
N GLU A 240 -3.79 -16.27 13.94
CA GLU A 240 -2.79 -16.36 12.86
C GLU A 240 -2.86 -15.15 11.93
N LEU A 241 -4.07 -14.78 11.46
CA LEU A 241 -4.26 -13.58 10.62
C LEU A 241 -3.80 -12.32 11.34
N PHE A 242 -4.17 -12.13 12.60
CA PHE A 242 -3.77 -10.99 13.41
C PHE A 242 -2.24 -10.91 13.56
N SER A 243 -1.57 -12.02 13.85
CA SER A 243 -0.11 -12.08 14.00
C SER A 243 0.63 -11.73 12.71
N GLN A 244 0.03 -12.02 11.55
CA GLN A 244 0.58 -11.63 10.25
C GLN A 244 0.23 -10.19 9.88
N ALA A 245 -1.00 -9.75 10.14
CA ALA A 245 -1.49 -8.43 9.75
C ALA A 245 -0.88 -7.30 10.59
N LEU A 246 -0.83 -7.46 11.91
CA LEU A 246 -0.43 -6.39 12.83
C LEU A 246 0.94 -5.78 12.56
N PRO A 247 2.01 -6.57 12.35
CA PRO A 247 3.32 -5.98 11.99
C PRO A 247 3.29 -5.23 10.66
N ILE A 248 2.46 -5.65 9.70
CA ILE A 248 2.33 -5.01 8.39
C ILE A 248 1.58 -3.68 8.53
N MET A 249 0.51 -3.65 9.33
CA MET A 249 -0.25 -2.45 9.66
C MET A 249 0.68 -1.37 10.24
N PHE A 250 1.44 -1.72 11.25
CA PHE A 250 2.42 -0.80 11.84
C PHE A 250 3.53 -0.40 10.85
N SER A 251 4.02 -1.33 10.02
CA SER A 251 5.00 -1.00 8.97
C SER A 251 4.48 0.09 8.03
N MET A 252 3.18 0.04 7.68
CA MET A 252 2.55 1.08 6.85
C MET A 252 2.44 2.41 7.60
N LEU A 253 2.08 2.41 8.88
CA LEU A 253 2.01 3.64 9.67
C LEU A 253 3.38 4.33 9.79
N PHE A 254 4.47 3.56 9.88
CA PHE A 254 5.83 4.11 9.89
C PHE A 254 6.23 4.79 8.59
N ILE A 255 5.55 4.53 7.46
CA ILE A 255 5.74 5.33 6.23
C ILE A 255 5.31 6.79 6.49
N GLY A 256 4.14 6.98 7.11
CA GLY A 256 3.66 8.31 7.48
C GLY A 256 4.61 9.02 8.45
N VAL A 257 5.10 8.31 9.47
CA VAL A 257 6.10 8.85 10.42
C VAL A 257 7.38 9.26 9.68
N GLY A 258 7.84 8.46 8.71
CA GLY A 258 9.02 8.78 7.90
C GLY A 258 8.85 10.06 7.08
N ILE A 259 7.69 10.23 6.44
CA ILE A 259 7.37 11.47 5.69
C ILE A 259 7.35 12.67 6.65
N PHE A 260 6.73 12.53 7.82
CA PHE A 260 6.69 13.58 8.82
C PHE A 260 8.09 13.96 9.32
N ASN A 261 8.96 12.99 9.58
CA ASN A 261 10.35 13.24 9.96
C ASN A 261 11.08 14.11 8.92
N ILE A 262 10.95 13.77 7.65
CA ILE A 262 11.59 14.53 6.56
C ILE A 262 11.01 15.95 6.50
N LEU A 263 9.68 16.09 6.56
CA LEU A 263 9.00 17.39 6.56
C LEU A 263 9.41 18.28 7.74
N TYR A 264 9.65 17.71 8.91
CA TYR A 264 10.13 18.45 10.07
C TYR A 264 11.47 19.15 9.80
N PHE A 265 12.43 18.48 9.16
CA PHE A 265 13.71 19.10 8.82
C PHE A 265 13.58 20.06 7.63
N ILE A 266 12.80 19.72 6.60
CA ILE A 266 12.56 20.60 5.44
C ILE A 266 11.87 21.89 5.86
N GLY A 267 10.93 21.83 6.82
CA GLY A 267 10.19 23.00 7.31
C GLY A 267 11.09 24.09 7.90
N GLN A 268 12.31 23.75 8.35
CA GLN A 268 13.29 24.72 8.84
C GLN A 268 13.84 25.64 7.72
N PHE A 269 13.68 25.24 6.44
CA PHE A 269 14.14 25.97 5.26
C PHE A 269 13.02 26.77 4.56
N GLY A 270 11.82 26.82 5.17
CA GLY A 270 10.72 27.65 4.74
C GLY A 270 9.59 26.94 3.98
N GLU A 271 8.54 27.71 3.71
CA GLU A 271 7.31 27.18 3.09
C GLU A 271 7.52 26.72 1.65
N MET A 272 8.34 27.42 0.88
CA MET A 272 8.61 27.09 -0.52
C MET A 272 9.39 25.77 -0.63
N ALA A 273 10.30 25.48 0.29
CA ALA A 273 10.99 24.22 0.40
C ALA A 273 10.02 23.06 0.67
N THR A 274 9.08 23.25 1.60
CA THR A 274 8.04 22.28 1.93
C THR A 274 7.07 22.03 0.76
N ALA A 275 6.63 23.10 0.08
CA ALA A 275 5.75 23.02 -1.09
C ALA A 275 6.42 22.29 -2.26
N GLY A 276 7.71 22.60 -2.53
CA GLY A 276 8.51 21.95 -3.55
C GLY A 276 8.67 20.44 -3.29
N TYR A 277 9.03 20.06 -2.06
CA TYR A 277 9.11 18.66 -1.65
C TYR A 277 7.76 17.92 -1.81
N GLY A 278 6.66 18.52 -1.36
CA GLY A 278 5.33 17.92 -1.48
C GLY A 278 4.92 17.68 -2.93
N SER A 279 5.24 18.60 -3.85
CA SER A 279 5.00 18.45 -5.28
C SER A 279 5.85 17.32 -5.87
N ALA A 280 7.13 17.28 -5.55
CA ALA A 280 8.07 16.28 -6.04
C ALA A 280 7.75 14.87 -5.50
N LEU A 281 7.30 14.75 -4.25
CA LEU A 281 6.86 13.49 -3.65
C LEU A 281 5.69 12.85 -4.42
N ARG A 282 4.75 13.65 -4.92
CA ARG A 282 3.63 13.17 -5.75
C ARG A 282 4.11 12.59 -7.08
N VAL A 283 5.11 13.23 -7.71
CA VAL A 283 5.76 12.70 -8.91
C VAL A 283 6.43 11.36 -8.63
N GLU A 284 7.26 11.29 -7.57
CA GLU A 284 7.97 10.06 -7.19
C GLU A 284 7.01 8.89 -6.96
N GLN A 285 5.89 9.12 -6.27
CA GLN A 285 4.90 8.09 -5.99
C GLN A 285 4.37 7.41 -7.25
N VAL A 286 4.17 8.13 -8.35
CA VAL A 286 3.72 7.55 -9.62
C VAL A 286 4.77 6.57 -10.18
N PHE A 287 6.04 6.92 -10.11
CA PHE A 287 7.13 6.07 -10.58
C PHE A 287 7.38 4.84 -9.70
N LEU A 288 6.89 4.84 -8.44
CA LEU A 288 6.97 3.69 -7.53
C LEU A 288 5.86 2.65 -7.78
N LEU A 289 4.79 2.96 -8.51
CA LEU A 289 3.66 2.05 -8.71
C LEU A 289 4.04 0.67 -9.28
N PRO A 290 4.96 0.54 -10.24
CA PRO A 290 5.43 -0.76 -10.72
C PRO A 290 6.14 -1.59 -9.63
N VAL A 291 6.86 -0.94 -8.72
CA VAL A 291 7.53 -1.62 -7.60
C VAL A 291 6.51 -2.14 -6.58
N ILE A 292 5.41 -1.39 -6.36
CA ILE A 292 4.29 -1.85 -5.53
C ILE A 292 3.60 -3.07 -6.15
N GLY A 293 3.39 -3.08 -7.46
CA GLY A 293 2.89 -4.25 -8.18
C GLY A 293 3.83 -5.45 -8.08
N LEU A 294 5.13 -5.20 -8.12
CA LEU A 294 6.16 -6.23 -7.96
C LEU A 294 6.16 -6.82 -6.54
N ASN A 295 5.96 -5.99 -5.50
CA ASN A 295 5.78 -6.46 -4.12
C ASN A 295 4.62 -7.48 -4.03
N THR A 296 3.46 -7.18 -4.63
CA THR A 296 2.30 -8.09 -4.67
C THR A 296 2.64 -9.42 -5.37
N ALA A 297 3.38 -9.36 -6.48
CA ALA A 297 3.79 -10.57 -7.21
C ALA A 297 4.74 -11.43 -6.38
N VAL A 298 5.74 -10.82 -5.74
CA VAL A 298 6.71 -11.54 -4.90
C VAL A 298 6.04 -12.17 -3.70
N LEU A 299 5.10 -11.48 -3.04
CA LEU A 299 4.32 -12.02 -1.93
C LEU A 299 3.53 -13.27 -2.36
N SER A 300 2.80 -13.18 -3.46
CA SER A 300 1.93 -14.27 -3.95
C SER A 300 2.72 -15.49 -4.42
N ILE A 301 3.74 -15.27 -5.27
CA ILE A 301 4.59 -16.34 -5.81
C ILE A 301 5.45 -16.94 -4.69
N GLY A 302 6.05 -16.08 -3.85
CA GLY A 302 6.88 -16.48 -2.71
C GLY A 302 6.10 -17.32 -1.71
N GLY A 303 4.89 -16.91 -1.34
CA GLY A 303 4.03 -17.63 -0.40
C GLY A 303 3.70 -19.04 -0.85
N GLN A 304 3.28 -19.24 -2.11
CA GLN A 304 3.03 -20.58 -2.65
C GLN A 304 4.30 -21.44 -2.75
N ASN A 305 5.43 -20.86 -3.17
CA ASN A 305 6.68 -21.62 -3.26
C ASN A 305 7.23 -21.98 -1.86
N PHE A 306 6.99 -21.13 -0.86
CA PHE A 306 7.37 -21.44 0.53
C PHE A 306 6.54 -22.59 1.10
N GLY A 307 5.22 -22.57 0.92
CA GLY A 307 4.35 -23.68 1.30
C GLY A 307 4.70 -24.97 0.57
N ALA A 308 5.06 -24.88 -0.72
CA ALA A 308 5.51 -26.03 -1.54
C ALA A 308 6.94 -26.47 -1.25
N LYS A 309 7.66 -25.84 -0.30
CA LYS A 309 9.07 -26.11 0.06
C LYS A 309 10.06 -25.93 -1.11
N LYS A 310 9.72 -25.11 -2.09
CA LYS A 310 10.54 -24.83 -3.29
C LYS A 310 11.49 -23.66 -3.05
N PHE A 311 12.42 -23.82 -2.12
CA PHE A 311 13.28 -22.75 -1.62
C PHE A 311 14.21 -22.13 -2.69
N ASN A 312 14.69 -22.97 -3.63
CA ASN A 312 15.51 -22.47 -4.75
C ASN A 312 14.72 -21.51 -5.65
N ARG A 313 13.41 -21.75 -5.83
CA ARG A 313 12.54 -20.84 -6.59
C ARG A 313 12.30 -19.50 -5.87
N ILE A 314 12.33 -19.50 -4.53
CA ILE A 314 12.22 -18.25 -3.77
C ILE A 314 13.48 -17.40 -3.96
N ARG A 315 14.68 -18.01 -3.98
CA ARG A 315 15.93 -17.29 -4.28
C ARG A 315 15.93 -16.76 -5.71
N GLU A 316 15.54 -17.60 -6.67
CA GLU A 316 15.38 -17.18 -8.07
C GLU A 316 14.40 -16.03 -8.22
N LEU A 317 13.23 -16.12 -7.55
CA LEU A 317 12.22 -15.07 -7.52
C LEU A 317 12.78 -13.76 -6.97
N TYR A 318 13.48 -13.81 -5.84
CA TYR A 318 14.08 -12.63 -5.22
C TYR A 318 15.09 -11.97 -6.16
N SER A 319 16.04 -12.72 -6.71
CA SER A 319 17.07 -12.17 -7.62
C SER A 319 16.47 -11.59 -8.90
N LYS A 320 15.50 -12.30 -9.53
CA LYS A 320 14.84 -11.84 -10.76
C LYS A 320 13.94 -10.63 -10.51
N ALA A 321 13.25 -10.59 -9.37
CA ALA A 321 12.45 -9.45 -8.98
C ALA A 321 13.30 -8.21 -8.70
N LEU A 322 14.45 -8.36 -8.01
CA LEU A 322 15.41 -7.28 -7.82
C LEU A 322 15.92 -6.75 -9.15
N LEU A 323 16.38 -7.64 -10.03
CA LEU A 323 16.87 -7.23 -11.35
C LEU A 323 15.81 -6.45 -12.12
N PHE A 324 14.59 -6.96 -12.19
CA PHE A 324 13.48 -6.30 -12.87
C PHE A 324 13.15 -4.94 -12.26
N GLY A 325 12.97 -4.90 -10.93
CA GLY A 325 12.62 -3.67 -10.22
C GLY A 325 13.70 -2.61 -10.27
N SER A 326 14.97 -2.97 -10.01
CA SER A 326 16.08 -2.02 -10.03
C SER A 326 16.38 -1.53 -11.46
N SER A 327 16.32 -2.39 -12.48
CA SER A 327 16.48 -1.95 -13.88
C SER A 327 15.36 -0.99 -14.28
N PHE A 328 14.10 -1.27 -13.88
CA PHE A 328 12.99 -0.33 -14.12
C PHE A 328 13.24 1.01 -13.43
N MET A 329 13.65 1.00 -12.16
CA MET A 329 13.91 2.23 -11.39
C MET A 329 15.13 3.00 -11.89
N VAL A 330 16.13 2.35 -12.49
CA VAL A 330 17.22 3.05 -13.21
C VAL A 330 16.66 3.82 -14.40
N GLY A 331 15.84 3.20 -15.24
CA GLY A 331 15.19 3.86 -16.37
C GLY A 331 14.28 5.02 -15.94
N ALA A 332 13.45 4.78 -14.91
CA ALA A 332 12.62 5.81 -14.30
C ALA A 332 13.46 6.94 -13.69
N GLY A 333 14.57 6.62 -13.04
CA GLY A 333 15.50 7.56 -12.45
C GLY A 333 16.14 8.48 -13.50
N ILE A 334 16.52 7.96 -14.66
CA ILE A 334 17.03 8.78 -15.77
C ILE A 334 15.98 9.82 -16.20
N ILE A 335 14.73 9.39 -16.39
CA ILE A 335 13.62 10.28 -16.77
C ILE A 335 13.37 11.34 -15.69
N LEU A 336 13.35 10.93 -14.41
CA LEU A 336 13.14 11.84 -13.28
C LEU A 336 14.28 12.83 -13.09
N PHE A 337 15.53 12.39 -13.28
CA PHE A 337 16.71 13.24 -13.08
C PHE A 337 16.75 14.39 -14.09
N PHE A 338 16.57 14.09 -15.38
CA PHE A 338 16.60 15.10 -16.44
C PHE A 338 15.28 15.89 -16.54
N GLY A 339 14.14 15.29 -16.19
CA GLY A 339 12.83 15.93 -16.22
C GLY A 339 12.39 16.56 -14.90
N ALA A 340 13.25 16.67 -13.88
CA ALA A 340 12.85 17.04 -12.53
C ALA A 340 12.08 18.36 -12.46
N GLU A 341 12.59 19.43 -13.06
CA GLU A 341 11.95 20.74 -13.08
C GLU A 341 10.62 20.73 -13.83
N PHE A 342 10.58 20.05 -14.98
CA PHE A 342 9.36 19.88 -15.78
C PHE A 342 8.27 19.15 -14.97
N PHE A 343 8.59 18.06 -14.29
CA PHE A 343 7.59 17.30 -13.53
C PHE A 343 7.08 18.09 -12.32
N VAL A 344 7.94 18.81 -11.60
CA VAL A 344 7.53 19.63 -10.45
C VAL A 344 6.69 20.81 -10.91
N SER A 345 7.01 21.45 -12.05
CA SER A 345 6.25 22.57 -12.60
C SER A 345 4.80 22.22 -12.99
N GLN A 346 4.47 20.92 -13.13
CA GLN A 346 3.08 20.52 -13.35
C GLN A 346 2.18 20.67 -12.09
N PHE A 347 2.78 20.94 -10.92
CA PHE A 347 2.08 21.03 -9.65
C PHE A 347 2.15 22.43 -9.01
N THR A 348 3.04 23.29 -9.46
CA THR A 348 3.21 24.66 -8.93
C THR A 348 3.88 25.57 -9.95
N ASP A 349 3.47 26.83 -9.99
CA ASP A 349 4.06 27.88 -10.84
C ASP A 349 5.16 28.66 -10.10
N ASN A 350 5.35 28.43 -8.80
CA ASN A 350 6.34 29.13 -8.01
C ASN A 350 7.76 28.62 -8.31
N LEU A 351 8.62 29.48 -8.86
CA LEU A 351 9.97 29.13 -9.31
C LEU A 351 10.87 28.61 -8.18
N GLU A 352 10.71 29.15 -6.96
CA GLU A 352 11.49 28.72 -5.81
C GLU A 352 11.07 27.30 -5.37
N ALA A 353 9.77 27.04 -5.29
CA ALA A 353 9.24 25.70 -4.99
C ALA A 353 9.65 24.69 -6.07
N ILE A 354 9.66 25.09 -7.37
CA ILE A 354 10.13 24.23 -8.46
C ILE A 354 11.60 23.86 -8.24
N LYS A 355 12.47 24.82 -7.93
CA LYS A 355 13.90 24.56 -7.68
C LYS A 355 14.10 23.60 -6.51
N HIS A 356 13.43 23.84 -5.37
CA HIS A 356 13.50 22.96 -4.20
C HIS A 356 13.00 21.54 -4.49
N GLY A 357 11.87 21.43 -5.18
CA GLY A 357 11.31 20.12 -5.57
C GLY A 357 12.20 19.37 -6.57
N ALA A 358 12.80 20.07 -7.50
CA ALA A 358 13.71 19.51 -8.50
C ALA A 358 14.98 18.93 -7.84
N ILE A 359 15.53 19.60 -6.83
CA ILE A 359 16.67 19.08 -6.03
C ILE A 359 16.30 17.73 -5.42
N TYR A 360 15.17 17.68 -4.71
CA TYR A 360 14.68 16.41 -4.15
C TYR A 360 14.51 15.34 -5.22
N LEU A 361 13.82 15.66 -6.32
CA LEU A 361 13.49 14.67 -7.36
C LEU A 361 14.73 14.11 -8.06
N LYS A 362 15.78 14.94 -8.27
CA LYS A 362 17.08 14.49 -8.78
C LYS A 362 17.75 13.48 -7.81
N VAL A 363 17.69 13.74 -6.51
CA VAL A 363 18.24 12.82 -5.50
C VAL A 363 17.37 11.56 -5.37
N ALA A 364 16.05 11.68 -5.40
CA ALA A 364 15.12 10.56 -5.41
C ALA A 364 15.35 9.62 -6.61
N ALA A 365 15.70 10.18 -7.77
CA ALA A 365 16.11 9.44 -8.96
C ALA A 365 17.33 8.54 -8.70
N LEU A 366 18.31 9.02 -7.92
CA LEU A 366 19.50 8.25 -7.52
C LEU A 366 19.21 7.23 -6.42
N ILE A 367 18.21 7.46 -5.57
CA ILE A 367 17.75 6.50 -4.57
C ILE A 367 16.89 5.40 -5.22
N GLY A 368 16.17 5.73 -6.28
CA GLY A 368 15.20 4.85 -6.93
C GLY A 368 15.65 3.40 -7.13
N PRO A 369 16.86 3.14 -7.66
CA PRO A 369 17.35 1.77 -7.89
C PRO A 369 17.45 0.89 -6.65
N ILE A 370 17.57 1.45 -5.44
CA ILE A 370 17.62 0.70 -4.19
C ILE A 370 16.23 0.43 -3.57
N TYR A 371 15.18 1.17 -3.94
CA TYR A 371 13.83 0.97 -3.41
C TYR A 371 13.28 -0.45 -3.62
N PRO A 372 13.46 -1.10 -4.77
CA PRO A 372 13.02 -2.49 -4.95
C PRO A 372 13.59 -3.45 -3.91
N VAL A 373 14.80 -3.22 -3.41
CA VAL A 373 15.40 -4.05 -2.35
C VAL A 373 14.50 -4.07 -1.12
N PHE A 374 14.00 -2.92 -0.70
CA PHE A 374 13.14 -2.81 0.48
C PHE A 374 11.75 -3.44 0.24
N PHE A 375 11.09 -3.10 -0.86
CA PHE A 375 9.75 -3.60 -1.19
C PHE A 375 9.73 -5.12 -1.39
N ILE A 376 10.70 -5.65 -2.14
CA ILE A 376 10.79 -7.08 -2.44
C ILE A 376 11.17 -7.87 -1.19
N THR A 377 12.12 -7.38 -0.37
CA THR A 377 12.49 -8.04 0.88
C THR A 377 11.33 -8.08 1.86
N THR A 378 10.58 -6.97 1.98
CA THR A 378 9.35 -6.93 2.79
C THR A 378 8.34 -7.97 2.31
N ALA A 379 8.11 -8.08 0.99
CA ALA A 379 7.23 -9.09 0.42
C ALA A 379 7.72 -10.52 0.72
N VAL A 380 9.02 -10.76 0.69
CA VAL A 380 9.60 -12.07 1.06
C VAL A 380 9.38 -12.38 2.53
N PHE A 381 9.61 -11.43 3.45
CA PHE A 381 9.33 -11.64 4.88
C PHE A 381 7.85 -12.01 5.12
N GLN A 382 6.93 -11.32 4.46
CA GLN A 382 5.50 -11.60 4.53
C GLN A 382 5.18 -12.98 3.94
N ALA A 383 5.72 -13.33 2.77
CA ALA A 383 5.54 -14.62 2.10
C ALA A 383 6.02 -15.80 2.96
N LEU A 384 7.09 -15.61 3.72
CA LEU A 384 7.65 -16.58 4.66
C LEU A 384 6.94 -16.62 6.03
N LYS A 385 5.83 -15.86 6.20
CA LYS A 385 5.11 -15.68 7.47
C LYS A 385 5.99 -15.14 8.60
N LYS A 386 6.89 -14.22 8.27
CA LYS A 386 7.78 -13.54 9.20
C LYS A 386 7.66 -11.99 9.09
N PRO A 387 6.43 -11.43 9.12
CA PRO A 387 6.20 -9.99 8.85
C PRO A 387 6.81 -9.06 9.90
N ILE A 388 7.17 -9.58 11.09
CA ILE A 388 7.84 -8.78 12.12
C ILE A 388 9.16 -8.15 11.62
N TYR A 389 9.88 -8.83 10.72
CA TYR A 389 11.08 -8.27 10.11
C TYR A 389 10.77 -7.09 9.17
N SER A 390 9.58 -7.07 8.55
CA SER A 390 9.11 -5.91 7.80
C SER A 390 8.90 -4.70 8.70
N LEU A 391 8.35 -4.90 9.90
CA LEU A 391 8.17 -3.84 10.89
C LEU A 391 9.52 -3.28 11.37
N TYR A 392 10.46 -4.14 11.75
CA TYR A 392 11.80 -3.69 12.14
C TYR A 392 12.51 -2.92 11.03
N LEU A 393 12.39 -3.40 9.79
CA LEU A 393 12.92 -2.70 8.62
C LEU A 393 12.30 -1.31 8.45
N SER A 394 10.96 -1.19 8.60
CA SER A 394 10.27 0.08 8.49
C SER A 394 10.68 1.06 9.58
N ILE A 395 10.78 0.62 10.83
CA ILE A 395 11.24 1.46 11.95
C ILE A 395 12.66 1.97 11.70
N LEU A 396 13.58 1.07 11.36
CA LEU A 396 14.98 1.43 11.16
C LEU A 396 15.15 2.36 9.96
N ARG A 397 14.58 2.00 8.81
CA ARG A 397 14.78 2.71 7.55
C ARG A 397 14.04 4.05 7.47
N LEU A 398 12.78 4.09 7.95
CA LEU A 398 11.92 5.26 7.74
C LEU A 398 11.96 6.24 8.92
N THR A 399 12.32 5.75 10.12
CA THR A 399 12.26 6.56 11.32
C THR A 399 13.62 6.72 11.99
N ALA A 400 14.19 5.65 12.53
CA ALA A 400 15.34 5.75 13.44
C ALA A 400 16.60 6.29 12.73
N PHE A 401 17.07 5.62 11.67
CA PHE A 401 18.31 6.04 11.01
C PHE A 401 18.19 7.40 10.30
N PRO A 402 17.14 7.67 9.50
CA PRO A 402 17.03 8.99 8.89
C PRO A 402 16.91 10.12 9.91
N PHE A 403 16.10 9.91 10.97
CA PHE A 403 15.96 10.93 12.01
C PHE A 403 17.28 11.26 12.68
N LEU A 404 18.02 10.25 13.16
CA LEU A 404 19.31 10.45 13.83
C LEU A 404 20.36 11.06 12.90
N ALA A 405 20.40 10.62 11.63
CA ALA A 405 21.35 11.14 10.65
C ALA A 405 21.02 12.60 10.29
N LEU A 406 19.74 12.92 10.04
CA LEU A 406 19.30 14.28 9.76
C LEU A 406 19.49 15.21 10.95
N TRP A 407 19.16 14.72 12.18
CA TRP A 407 19.37 15.50 13.38
C TRP A 407 20.84 15.89 13.55
N TYR A 408 21.76 14.94 13.33
CA TYR A 408 23.21 15.20 13.38
C TYR A 408 23.65 16.19 12.30
N VAL A 409 23.23 15.98 11.04
CA VAL A 409 23.69 16.79 9.91
C VAL A 409 23.14 18.22 10.01
N ILE A 410 21.85 18.38 10.33
CA ILE A 410 21.21 19.70 10.34
C ILE A 410 21.54 20.47 11.63
N ASN A 411 21.35 19.84 12.81
CA ASN A 411 21.44 20.58 14.08
C ASN A 411 22.86 20.64 14.66
N ILE A 412 23.74 19.67 14.37
CA ILE A 412 25.12 19.65 14.93
C ILE A 412 26.11 20.18 13.91
N ARG A 413 26.03 19.71 12.64
CA ARG A 413 26.96 20.11 11.58
C ARG A 413 26.59 21.42 10.90
N GLY A 414 25.34 21.88 11.04
CA GLY A 414 24.85 23.10 10.38
C GLY A 414 24.64 22.92 8.86
N GLY A 415 24.17 21.74 8.47
CA GLY A 415 23.94 21.39 7.06
C GLY A 415 22.84 22.23 6.40
N ASP A 416 22.88 22.30 5.08
CA ASP A 416 21.93 23.03 4.25
C ASP A 416 20.75 22.15 3.77
N TYR A 417 19.84 22.74 2.96
CA TYR A 417 18.69 22.07 2.37
C TYR A 417 19.08 20.82 1.54
N ASN A 418 20.18 20.89 0.78
CA ASN A 418 20.65 19.77 -0.04
C ASN A 418 21.16 18.61 0.82
N ASP A 419 21.78 18.93 1.95
CA ASP A 419 22.33 17.93 2.88
C ASP A 419 21.24 17.00 3.43
N ILE A 420 19.99 17.48 3.53
CA ILE A 420 18.84 16.63 3.90
C ILE A 420 18.74 15.44 2.93
N PHE A 421 18.72 15.70 1.64
CA PHE A 421 18.48 14.67 0.64
C PHE A 421 19.69 13.79 0.40
N TYR A 422 20.90 14.35 0.44
CA TYR A 422 22.12 13.55 0.41
C TYR A 422 22.23 12.61 1.61
N THR A 423 21.83 13.06 2.80
CA THR A 423 21.78 12.21 3.99
C THR A 423 20.76 11.07 3.81
N ILE A 424 19.56 11.37 3.28
CA ILE A 424 18.54 10.37 2.97
C ILE A 424 19.07 9.39 1.91
N MET A 425 19.77 9.86 0.89
CA MET A 425 20.37 9.01 -0.14
C MET A 425 21.40 8.05 0.48
N VAL A 426 22.35 8.55 1.24
CA VAL A 426 23.38 7.73 1.85
C VAL A 426 22.78 6.70 2.80
N THR A 427 21.84 7.11 3.66
CA THR A 427 21.16 6.19 4.59
C THR A 427 20.38 5.09 3.87
N ASN A 428 19.66 5.40 2.77
CA ASN A 428 18.95 4.38 1.99
C ASN A 428 19.92 3.41 1.29
N TRP A 429 21.04 3.88 0.72
CA TRP A 429 22.02 3.00 0.08
C TRP A 429 22.72 2.10 1.10
N VAL A 430 23.16 2.64 2.22
CA VAL A 430 23.78 1.85 3.30
C VAL A 430 22.84 0.78 3.82
N MET A 431 21.58 1.17 4.13
CA MET A 431 20.57 0.25 4.61
C MET A 431 20.19 -0.80 3.54
N GLY A 432 20.09 -0.42 2.27
CA GLY A 432 19.77 -1.34 1.20
C GLY A 432 20.85 -2.39 0.96
N ILE A 433 22.12 -1.99 0.98
CA ILE A 433 23.27 -2.91 0.87
C ILE A 433 23.30 -3.86 2.08
N ALA A 434 23.15 -3.33 3.30
CA ALA A 434 23.06 -4.15 4.51
C ALA A 434 21.90 -5.15 4.45
N LEU A 435 20.75 -4.74 3.90
CA LEU A 435 19.58 -5.60 3.75
C LEU A 435 19.81 -6.73 2.73
N ILE A 436 20.53 -6.48 1.62
CA ILE A 436 20.88 -7.52 0.63
C ILE A 436 21.74 -8.58 1.30
N ILE A 437 22.71 -8.19 2.13
CA ILE A 437 23.56 -9.13 2.88
C ILE A 437 22.72 -9.90 3.90
N PHE A 438 21.89 -9.19 4.66
CA PHE A 438 21.04 -9.78 5.69
C PHE A 438 20.05 -10.82 5.12
N ILE A 439 19.38 -10.51 4.01
CA ILE A 439 18.38 -11.42 3.43
C ILE A 439 19.02 -12.72 2.92
N GLY A 440 20.24 -12.65 2.39
CA GLY A 440 21.00 -13.83 1.98
C GLY A 440 21.24 -14.80 3.16
N TYR A 441 21.70 -14.25 4.30
CA TYR A 441 21.88 -15.01 5.54
C TYR A 441 20.52 -15.52 6.09
N PHE A 442 19.52 -14.66 6.14
CA PHE A 442 18.17 -14.98 6.63
C PHE A 442 17.54 -16.15 5.87
N LEU A 443 17.54 -16.10 4.53
CA LEU A 443 16.99 -17.18 3.70
C LEU A 443 17.73 -18.50 3.93
N ASN A 444 19.06 -18.47 4.07
CA ASN A 444 19.85 -19.67 4.36
C ASN A 444 19.43 -20.32 5.68
N ASN A 445 19.24 -19.52 6.73
CA ASN A 445 18.87 -20.03 8.05
C ASN A 445 17.43 -20.57 8.06
N VAL A 446 16.47 -19.82 7.53
CA VAL A 446 15.06 -20.26 7.46
C VAL A 446 14.92 -21.57 6.66
N PHE A 447 15.66 -21.70 5.57
CA PHE A 447 15.58 -22.90 4.73
C PHE A 447 16.29 -24.10 5.36
N LYS A 448 17.40 -23.91 6.10
CA LYS A 448 18.05 -24.96 6.88
C LYS A 448 17.15 -25.49 7.98
N GLN A 449 16.55 -24.62 8.80
CA GLN A 449 15.61 -24.99 9.87
C GLN A 449 14.43 -25.80 9.34
N LYS A 450 13.84 -25.39 8.21
CA LYS A 450 12.71 -26.11 7.63
C LYS A 450 13.09 -27.45 6.99
N LYS A 451 14.36 -27.64 6.58
CA LYS A 451 14.86 -28.95 6.12
C LYS A 451 15.09 -29.92 7.28
N SER A 452 15.66 -29.43 8.41
CA SER A 452 15.98 -30.28 9.57
C SER A 452 14.73 -30.80 10.30
N HIS A 453 13.64 -30.04 10.36
CA HIS A 453 12.37 -30.51 10.97
C HIS A 453 11.62 -31.61 10.20
N PHE A 454 12.15 -32.09 9.07
CA PHE A 454 11.52 -33.10 8.21
C PHE A 454 12.43 -34.29 7.89
N SER A 455 13.57 -34.39 8.55
CA SER A 455 14.47 -35.56 8.46
C SER A 455 14.23 -36.57 9.60
N TYR A 456 13.07 -36.47 10.29
CA TYR A 456 12.60 -37.45 11.25
C TYR A 456 11.23 -37.99 10.85
#